data_68c1b615a06c61b7c84376b23071b65a
#
_entry.id   68c1b615a06c61b7c84376b23071b65a
#
_cell.length_a   1.000
_cell.length_b   1.000
_cell.length_c   1.000
_cell.angle_alpha   90.00
_cell.angle_beta   90.00
_cell.angle_gamma   90.00
#
_symmetry.space_group_name_H-M   'P 1'
#
loop_
_entity.id
_entity.type
_entity.pdbx_description
1 polymer ?
#
loop_
_entity_poly.entity_id
_entity_poly.type
_entity_poly.pdbx_seq_one_letter_code
_entity_poly.pdbx_strand_id
1 'polypeptide(L)'
;MIKEIPRPYQEAELYMELQGFDVRLAIMKTRDFLQTLGDAQLSLTYADKREHEIGDERLLNIISRTHIRHALIDYNGCFDLLLQIPWFLFRLWKVKGVRRNKRNWVIRAENVCNYEDVVNQLKQFQEDNVKNFLND
;
A
#
# COMPACT_ATOMS: atom_id res chain seq x y z
N MET A 1 -12.96 15.48 -28.80
CA MET A 1 -12.06 14.43 -28.31
C MET A 1 -11.50 14.85 -26.96
N ILE A 2 -12.02 14.27 -25.90
CA ILE A 2 -11.51 14.54 -24.54
C ILE A 2 -10.18 13.82 -24.44
N LYS A 3 -9.08 14.59 -24.36
CA LYS A 3 -7.79 14.02 -23.96
C LYS A 3 -7.95 13.51 -22.54
N GLU A 4 -8.03 12.22 -22.35
CA GLU A 4 -7.90 11.65 -21.03
C GLU A 4 -6.58 12.10 -20.45
N ILE A 5 -6.64 12.81 -19.34
CA ILE A 5 -5.44 13.13 -18.56
C ILE A 5 -4.89 11.77 -18.09
N PRO A 6 -3.66 11.39 -18.48
CA PRO A 6 -3.10 10.12 -18.04
C PRO A 6 -3.11 10.08 -16.51
N ARG A 7 -3.82 9.13 -15.97
CA ARG A 7 -3.77 8.89 -14.52
C ARG A 7 -2.34 8.47 -14.16
N PRO A 8 -1.77 8.94 -13.03
CA PRO A 8 -0.36 8.65 -12.69
C PRO A 8 0.00 7.17 -12.73
N TYR A 9 -0.98 6.28 -12.52
CA TYR A 9 -0.76 4.83 -12.56
C TYR A 9 -0.91 4.19 -13.94
N GLN A 10 -1.33 4.91 -15.00
CA GLN A 10 -1.39 4.35 -16.35
C GLN A 10 0.01 4.15 -16.94
N GLU A 11 0.91 5.08 -16.69
CA GLU A 11 2.32 4.90 -17.05
C GLU A 11 2.93 3.74 -16.28
N ALA A 12 2.56 3.58 -15.01
CA ALA A 12 2.98 2.47 -14.18
C ALA A 12 2.46 1.12 -14.72
N GLU A 13 1.24 1.06 -15.24
CA GLU A 13 0.67 -0.15 -15.87
C GLU A 13 1.43 -0.56 -17.12
N LEU A 14 1.81 0.40 -17.97
CA LEU A 14 2.68 0.14 -19.11
C LEU A 14 4.04 -0.39 -18.66
N TYR A 15 4.57 0.14 -17.58
CA TYR A 15 5.82 -0.30 -16.99
C TYR A 15 5.74 -1.75 -16.50
N MET A 16 4.58 -2.18 -15.99
CA MET A 16 4.34 -3.56 -15.56
C MET A 16 4.54 -4.59 -16.66
N GLU A 17 4.19 -4.24 -17.89
CA GLU A 17 4.34 -5.14 -19.04
C GLU A 17 5.81 -5.28 -19.46
N LEU A 18 6.61 -4.25 -19.20
CA LEU A 18 8.01 -4.16 -19.63
C LEU A 18 8.99 -4.66 -18.57
N GLN A 19 8.60 -4.66 -17.30
CA GLN A 19 9.48 -4.97 -16.19
C GLN A 19 9.17 -6.35 -15.58
N GLY A 20 10.08 -6.82 -14.74
CA GLY A 20 9.93 -8.09 -14.05
C GLY A 20 8.79 -8.12 -13.04
N PHE A 21 8.51 -9.31 -12.55
CA PHE A 21 7.39 -9.58 -11.65
C PHE A 21 7.43 -8.78 -10.34
N ASP A 22 8.61 -8.43 -9.85
CA ASP A 22 8.78 -7.61 -8.62
C ASP A 22 8.21 -6.20 -8.80
N VAL A 23 8.49 -5.59 -9.93
CA VAL A 23 7.96 -4.26 -10.27
C VAL A 23 6.43 -4.32 -10.40
N ARG A 24 5.90 -5.37 -11.02
CA ARG A 24 4.45 -5.59 -11.12
C ARG A 24 3.79 -5.63 -9.75
N LEU A 25 4.35 -6.41 -8.84
CA LEU A 25 3.83 -6.51 -7.46
C LEU A 25 3.87 -5.17 -6.74
N ALA A 26 4.98 -4.45 -6.85
CA ALA A 26 5.11 -3.13 -6.23
C ALA A 26 4.09 -2.13 -6.78
N ILE A 27 3.85 -2.14 -8.08
CA ILE A 27 2.84 -1.28 -8.73
C ILE A 27 1.42 -1.67 -8.27
N MET A 28 1.11 -2.95 -8.20
CA MET A 28 -0.16 -3.43 -7.68
C MET A 28 -0.40 -3.00 -6.23
N LYS A 29 0.62 -3.11 -5.38
CA LYS A 29 0.55 -2.66 -3.99
C LYS A 29 0.38 -1.14 -3.88
N THR A 30 1.01 -0.38 -4.75
CA THR A 30 0.84 1.07 -4.82
C THR A 30 -0.60 1.44 -5.21
N ARG A 31 -1.17 0.75 -6.19
CA ARG A 31 -2.58 0.92 -6.56
C ARG A 31 -3.51 0.60 -5.41
N ASP A 32 -3.31 -0.54 -4.76
CA ASP A 32 -4.13 -0.96 -3.62
C ASP A 32 -4.03 0.05 -2.48
N PHE A 33 -2.84 0.58 -2.22
CA PHE A 33 -2.60 1.64 -1.24
C PHE A 33 -3.44 2.90 -1.56
N LEU A 34 -3.40 3.38 -2.79
CA LEU A 34 -4.14 4.58 -3.20
C LEU A 34 -5.65 4.37 -3.13
N GLN A 35 -6.15 3.20 -3.51
CA GLN A 35 -7.57 2.86 -3.39
C GLN A 35 -8.00 2.79 -1.92
N THR A 36 -7.23 2.11 -1.09
CA THR A 36 -7.54 1.96 0.35
C THR A 36 -7.51 3.31 1.06
N LEU A 37 -6.55 4.16 0.71
CA LEU A 37 -6.47 5.53 1.23
C LEU A 37 -7.71 6.35 0.85
N GLY A 38 -8.14 6.26 -0.40
CA GLY A 38 -9.36 6.90 -0.88
C GLY A 38 -10.61 6.41 -0.15
N ASP A 39 -10.72 5.11 0.08
CA ASP A 39 -11.82 4.51 0.83
C ASP A 39 -11.85 5.00 2.29
N ALA A 40 -10.68 5.09 2.93
CA ALA A 40 -10.56 5.62 4.28
C ALA A 40 -11.02 7.08 4.38
N GLN A 41 -10.60 7.91 3.43
CA GLN A 41 -11.00 9.31 3.36
C GLN A 41 -12.50 9.47 3.13
N LEU A 42 -13.09 8.64 2.26
CA LEU A 42 -14.53 8.63 2.01
C LEU A 42 -15.30 8.21 3.26
N SER A 43 -14.86 7.19 3.96
CA SER A 43 -15.46 6.75 5.23
C SER A 43 -15.45 7.85 6.29
N LEU A 44 -14.36 8.61 6.40
CA LEU A 44 -14.30 9.76 7.31
C LEU A 44 -15.28 10.86 6.91
N THR A 45 -15.45 11.13 5.63
CA THR A 45 -16.44 12.09 5.14
C THR A 45 -17.86 11.67 5.56
N TYR A 46 -18.20 10.40 5.36
CA TYR A 46 -19.52 9.88 5.76
C TYR A 46 -19.69 9.68 7.27
N ALA A 47 -18.62 9.73 8.05
CA ALA A 47 -18.70 9.76 9.51
C ALA A 47 -19.24 11.08 10.04
N ASP A 48 -19.17 12.16 9.26
CA ASP A 48 -19.74 13.45 9.62
C ASP A 48 -21.28 13.38 9.59
N LYS A 49 -21.89 13.62 10.75
CA LYS A 49 -23.36 13.59 10.90
C LYS A 49 -24.08 14.56 9.96
N ARG A 50 -23.42 15.64 9.55
CA ARG A 50 -23.99 16.67 8.67
C ARG A 50 -24.20 16.17 7.24
N GLU A 51 -23.51 15.08 6.83
CA GLU A 51 -23.67 14.47 5.52
C GLU A 51 -24.95 13.62 5.39
N HIS A 52 -25.71 13.45 6.48
CA HIS A 52 -26.89 12.60 6.53
C HIS A 52 -28.15 13.41 6.85
N GLU A 53 -29.18 13.28 6.05
CA GLU A 53 -30.50 13.89 6.27
C GLU A 53 -31.40 13.02 7.16
N ILE A 54 -30.88 12.67 8.34
CA ILE A 54 -31.57 11.81 9.32
C ILE A 54 -31.80 12.60 10.60
N GLY A 55 -33.05 12.68 11.06
CA GLY A 55 -33.42 13.40 12.29
C GLY A 55 -33.18 12.62 13.59
N ASP A 56 -32.97 11.31 13.52
CA ASP A 56 -32.71 10.46 14.68
C ASP A 56 -31.24 10.48 15.08
N GLU A 57 -30.95 11.15 16.20
CA GLU A 57 -29.56 11.30 16.68
C GLU A 57 -28.92 9.97 17.08
N ARG A 58 -29.69 9.02 17.59
CA ARG A 58 -29.20 7.69 17.94
C ARG A 58 -28.70 6.95 16.68
N LEU A 59 -29.46 7.02 15.58
CA LEU A 59 -29.10 6.42 14.32
C LEU A 59 -27.88 7.12 13.71
N LEU A 60 -27.80 8.46 13.78
CA LEU A 60 -26.63 9.22 13.34
C LEU A 60 -25.35 8.81 14.09
N ASN A 61 -25.46 8.59 15.40
CA ASN A 61 -24.33 8.11 16.21
C ASN A 61 -23.83 6.73 15.76
N ILE A 62 -24.74 5.82 15.42
CA ILE A 62 -24.41 4.49 14.92
C ILE A 62 -23.71 4.59 13.56
N ILE A 63 -24.25 5.38 12.64
CA ILE A 63 -23.69 5.61 11.31
C ILE A 63 -22.27 6.20 11.42
N SER A 64 -22.12 7.27 12.18
CA SER A 64 -20.83 7.93 12.41
C SER A 64 -19.79 6.97 12.97
N ARG A 65 -20.14 6.22 14.01
CA ARG A 65 -19.23 5.24 14.62
C ARG A 65 -18.84 4.13 13.66
N THR A 66 -19.77 3.64 12.84
CA THR A 66 -19.49 2.60 11.83
C THR A 66 -18.51 3.09 10.80
N HIS A 67 -18.69 4.30 10.28
CA HIS A 67 -17.77 4.88 9.29
C HIS A 67 -16.40 5.19 9.87
N ILE A 68 -16.32 5.67 11.11
CA ILE A 68 -15.03 5.85 11.80
C ILE A 68 -14.29 4.53 11.93
N ARG A 69 -14.98 3.46 12.30
CA ARG A 69 -14.38 2.12 12.42
C ARG A 69 -13.84 1.63 11.07
N HIS A 70 -14.61 1.80 9.99
CA HIS A 70 -14.14 1.45 8.64
C HIS A 70 -12.93 2.26 8.23
N ALA A 71 -12.91 3.56 8.51
CA ALA A 71 -11.76 4.41 8.21
C ALA A 71 -10.50 3.94 8.96
N LEU A 72 -10.62 3.59 10.23
CA LEU A 72 -9.49 3.08 11.02
C LEU A 72 -8.93 1.78 10.47
N ILE A 73 -9.79 0.85 10.06
CA ILE A 73 -9.38 -0.42 9.44
C ILE A 73 -8.64 -0.14 8.13
N ASP A 74 -9.17 0.72 7.27
CA ASP A 74 -8.56 1.07 6.00
C ASP A 74 -7.23 1.81 6.18
N TYR A 75 -7.12 2.75 7.12
CA TYR A 75 -5.85 3.41 7.40
C TYR A 75 -4.79 2.43 7.92
N ASN A 76 -5.16 1.47 8.76
CA ASN A 76 -4.24 0.42 9.19
C ASN A 76 -3.78 -0.44 7.99
N GLY A 77 -4.70 -0.79 7.10
CA GLY A 77 -4.37 -1.50 5.86
C GLY A 77 -3.42 -0.71 4.96
N CYS A 78 -3.52 0.62 4.93
CA CYS A 78 -2.60 1.49 4.19
C CYS A 78 -1.16 1.37 4.69
N PHE A 79 -0.93 1.25 5.99
CA PHE A 79 0.41 1.04 6.54
C PHE A 79 1.03 -0.26 6.05
N ASP A 80 0.26 -1.35 6.08
CA ASP A 80 0.73 -2.65 5.59
C ASP A 80 1.09 -2.58 4.10
N LEU A 81 0.24 -1.98 3.30
CA LEU A 81 0.48 -1.82 1.87
C LEU A 81 1.70 -0.94 1.59
N LEU A 82 1.87 0.14 2.33
CA LEU A 82 3.03 1.02 2.20
C LEU A 82 4.35 0.30 2.48
N LEU A 83 4.38 -0.57 3.48
CA LEU A 83 5.54 -1.40 3.78
C LEU A 83 5.80 -2.47 2.71
N GLN A 84 4.75 -3.02 2.12
CA GLN A 84 4.85 -4.05 1.09
C GLN A 84 5.42 -3.53 -0.23
N ILE A 85 5.27 -2.25 -0.54
CA ILE A 85 5.82 -1.67 -1.78
C ILE A 85 7.34 -1.89 -1.90
N PRO A 86 8.19 -1.38 -0.99
CA PRO A 86 9.63 -1.65 -1.05
C PRO A 86 9.97 -3.12 -0.77
N TRP A 87 9.17 -3.79 0.04
CA TRP A 87 9.34 -5.20 0.37
C TRP A 87 9.38 -6.10 -0.87
N PHE A 88 8.46 -5.87 -1.81
CA PHE A 88 8.43 -6.60 -3.08
C PHE A 88 9.36 -5.99 -4.12
N LEU A 89 9.44 -4.67 -4.24
CA LEU A 89 10.24 -4.00 -5.25
C LEU A 89 11.72 -4.37 -5.15
N PHE A 90 12.25 -4.36 -3.95
CA PHE A 90 13.67 -4.64 -3.66
C PHE A 90 13.92 -6.07 -3.18
N ARG A 91 12.94 -6.94 -3.25
CA ARG A 91 13.03 -8.34 -2.83
C ARG A 91 13.51 -8.51 -1.39
N LEU A 92 13.10 -7.63 -0.49
CA LEU A 92 13.53 -7.66 0.92
C LEU A 92 13.04 -8.91 1.64
N TRP A 93 11.98 -9.55 1.15
CA TRP A 93 11.43 -10.80 1.67
C TRP A 93 12.43 -11.96 1.66
N LYS A 94 13.50 -11.90 0.88
CA LYS A 94 14.56 -12.94 0.88
C LYS A 94 15.21 -13.11 2.24
N VAL A 95 15.32 -12.05 3.03
CA VAL A 95 15.87 -12.07 4.39
C VAL A 95 15.11 -13.03 5.31
N LYS A 96 13.82 -13.23 5.06
CA LYS A 96 12.96 -14.14 5.82
C LYS A 96 12.94 -15.58 5.30
N GLY A 97 13.79 -15.91 4.36
CA GLY A 97 13.86 -17.27 3.80
C GLY A 97 12.71 -17.64 2.88
N VAL A 98 11.94 -16.67 2.42
CA VAL A 98 10.86 -16.90 1.44
C VAL A 98 11.48 -17.23 0.08
N ARG A 99 10.94 -18.23 -0.60
CA ARG A 99 11.42 -18.70 -1.90
C ARG A 99 10.32 -18.61 -2.95
N ARG A 100 10.63 -18.02 -4.11
CA ARG A 100 9.72 -17.89 -5.26
C ARG A 100 9.24 -19.20 -5.85
N ASN A 101 9.97 -20.29 -5.70
CA ASN A 101 9.62 -21.59 -6.24
C ASN A 101 8.45 -22.28 -5.50
N LYS A 102 7.98 -21.72 -4.40
CA LYS A 102 6.82 -22.21 -3.65
C LYS A 102 5.54 -21.56 -4.17
N ARG A 103 4.47 -22.37 -4.30
CA ARG A 103 3.19 -21.94 -4.89
C ARG A 103 2.58 -20.68 -4.23
N ASN A 104 2.70 -20.53 -2.92
CA ASN A 104 2.10 -19.44 -2.16
C ASN A 104 3.14 -18.44 -1.63
N TRP A 105 4.22 -18.25 -2.36
CA TRP A 105 5.33 -17.41 -1.89
C TRP A 105 4.92 -15.94 -1.66
N VAL A 106 4.00 -15.38 -2.48
CA VAL A 106 3.52 -14.00 -2.31
C VAL A 106 2.81 -13.83 -0.98
N ILE A 107 1.88 -14.72 -0.66
CA ILE A 107 1.16 -14.72 0.62
C ILE A 107 2.12 -14.86 1.80
N ARG A 108 3.09 -15.75 1.70
CA ARG A 108 4.12 -15.91 2.73
C ARG A 108 4.96 -14.65 2.90
N ALA A 109 5.37 -14.03 1.80
CA ALA A 109 6.13 -12.78 1.82
C ALA A 109 5.33 -11.64 2.45
N GLU A 110 4.04 -11.53 2.15
CA GLU A 110 3.15 -10.55 2.79
C GLU A 110 3.04 -10.78 4.30
N ASN A 111 2.86 -12.02 4.73
CA ASN A 111 2.66 -12.37 6.14
C ASN A 111 3.88 -12.12 7.02
N VAL A 112 5.08 -12.16 6.46
CA VAL A 112 6.33 -11.91 7.21
C VAL A 112 6.84 -10.47 7.05
N CYS A 113 6.14 -9.64 6.29
CA CYS A 113 6.48 -8.22 6.14
C CYS A 113 6.19 -7.48 7.44
N ASN A 114 7.17 -6.76 7.95
CA ASN A 114 7.01 -5.92 9.13
C ASN A 114 7.87 -4.65 9.02
N TYR A 115 7.51 -3.64 9.79
CA TYR A 115 8.16 -2.34 9.78
C TYR A 115 9.66 -2.43 10.07
N GLU A 116 10.04 -3.18 11.08
CA GLU A 116 11.43 -3.27 11.52
C GLU A 116 12.34 -3.84 10.44
N ASP A 117 11.94 -4.95 9.81
CA ASP A 117 12.71 -5.58 8.74
C ASP A 117 12.79 -4.68 7.51
N VAL A 118 11.70 -4.03 7.12
CA VAL A 118 11.69 -3.10 5.98
C VAL A 118 12.66 -1.93 6.22
N VAL A 119 12.58 -1.29 7.37
CA VAL A 119 13.44 -0.15 7.71
C VAL A 119 14.90 -0.56 7.78
N ASN A 120 15.22 -1.68 8.42
CA ASN A 120 16.59 -2.17 8.54
C ASN A 120 17.19 -2.50 7.16
N GLN A 121 16.43 -3.15 6.28
CA GLN A 121 16.89 -3.48 4.94
C GLN A 121 17.08 -2.23 4.07
N LEU A 122 16.19 -1.26 4.15
CA LEU A 122 16.32 0.00 3.43
C LEU A 122 17.54 0.80 3.90
N LYS A 123 17.83 0.83 5.19
CA LYS A 123 19.05 1.46 5.73
C LYS A 123 20.30 0.79 5.19
N GLN A 124 20.33 -0.53 5.14
CA GLN A 124 21.46 -1.28 4.60
C GLN A 124 21.66 -0.98 3.11
N PHE A 125 20.59 -0.93 2.33
CA PHE A 125 20.62 -0.53 0.93
C PHE A 125 21.22 0.86 0.73
N GLN A 126 20.83 1.81 1.55
CA GLN A 126 21.35 3.17 1.49
C GLN A 126 22.84 3.22 1.81
N GLU A 127 23.29 2.50 2.84
CA GLU A 127 24.71 2.41 3.19
C GLU A 127 25.54 1.79 2.08
N ASP A 128 25.10 0.70 1.49
CA ASP A 128 25.77 0.02 0.39
C ASP A 128 25.89 0.92 -0.85
N ASN A 129 24.83 1.63 -1.20
CA ASN A 129 24.84 2.58 -2.31
C ASN A 129 25.80 3.76 -2.07
N VAL A 130 25.87 4.28 -0.86
CA VAL A 130 26.81 5.35 -0.49
C VAL A 130 28.25 4.84 -0.58
N LYS A 131 28.53 3.65 -0.08
CA LYS A 131 29.87 3.02 -0.18
C LYS A 131 30.28 2.83 -1.63
N ASN A 132 29.39 2.31 -2.47
CA ASN A 132 29.67 2.12 -3.89
C ASN A 132 29.92 3.46 -4.60
N PHE A 133 29.15 4.48 -4.29
CA PHE A 133 29.35 5.82 -4.82
C PHE A 133 30.70 6.45 -4.41
N LEU A 134 31.11 6.26 -3.16
CA LEU A 134 32.38 6.78 -2.65
C LEU A 134 33.61 6.01 -3.16
N ASN A 135 33.45 4.76 -3.56
CA ASN A 135 34.53 3.89 -4.05
C ASN A 135 34.70 3.97 -5.58
N ASP A 136 33.77 4.55 -6.29
CA ASP A 136 33.90 4.85 -7.72
C ASP A 136 34.65 6.17 -7.93
#